data_593a0592a2242afce41a3c84f686d284
#
_entry.id   593a0592a2242afce41a3c84f686d284
#
_cell.length_a   1.000
_cell.length_b   1.000
_cell.length_c   1.000
_cell.angle_alpha   90.00
_cell.angle_beta   90.00
_cell.angle_gamma   90.00
#
_symmetry.space_group_name_H-M   'P 1'
#
loop_
_entity.id
_entity.type
_entity.pdbx_description
1 polymer ?
#
loop_
_entity_poly.entity_id
_entity_poly.type
_entity_poly.pdbx_seq_one_letter_code
_entity_poly.pdbx_strand_id
1 'polypeptide(L)'
;MDGFLPGRLNRDGIRIYSPEDFAGMHAAGRLAADILDRVTPLVVPGVSTLELDTAIHDMIREAGAISATVGYKGYQHASCISINHVVCHGIPSQKRLKPGDILNIDVTVIVDGWYGDTSRMYVAGAPARKAERLIDITHDCLFKGIEQVRPGNTFGDIGAAIQRFAEAHRCSVVRDFCGHGLGRVFHAAPNVLHYGRWGSGPVLEPGMFFTIEPMINLGRPETKVLDDDWTAVTKDKSLSAQFEHSVGVTETGCEIFTLSPAGKFHPTWDREA
;
A
#
# COMPACT_ATOMS: atom_id res chain seq x y z
N MET A 1 5.30 25.61 7.54
CA MET A 1 6.72 25.35 7.19
C MET A 1 6.89 24.83 5.75
N ASP A 2 6.07 25.32 4.80
CA ASP A 2 6.11 24.81 3.41
C ASP A 2 7.24 25.40 2.54
N GLY A 3 8.02 26.32 3.05
CA GLY A 3 9.03 27.05 2.27
C GLY A 3 10.33 26.31 1.95
N PHE A 4 10.52 25.07 2.43
CA PHE A 4 11.74 24.28 2.23
C PHE A 4 11.50 22.94 1.50
N LEU A 5 10.27 22.62 1.12
CA LEU A 5 9.99 21.39 0.39
C LEU A 5 10.16 21.62 -1.12
N PRO A 6 10.82 20.68 -1.86
CA PRO A 6 10.95 20.79 -3.31
C PRO A 6 9.60 20.77 -4.01
N GLY A 7 9.57 21.26 -5.24
CA GLY A 7 8.36 21.34 -6.04
C GLY A 7 7.48 22.54 -5.72
N ARG A 8 6.36 22.64 -6.42
CA ARG A 8 5.35 23.70 -6.28
C ARG A 8 3.99 23.09 -5.92
N LEU A 9 3.11 23.84 -5.30
CA LEU A 9 1.70 23.45 -5.17
C LEU A 9 0.93 23.90 -6.42
N ASN A 10 0.07 23.02 -6.93
CA ASN A 10 -0.89 23.38 -7.96
C ASN A 10 -2.15 24.04 -7.34
N ARG A 11 -3.15 24.36 -8.17
CA ARG A 11 -4.41 25.02 -7.72
C ARG A 11 -5.23 24.17 -6.73
N ASP A 12 -5.05 22.85 -6.75
CA ASP A 12 -5.77 21.88 -5.90
C ASP A 12 -4.97 21.57 -4.60
N GLY A 13 -3.85 22.26 -4.36
CA GLY A 13 -2.99 22.07 -3.20
C GLY A 13 -2.13 20.81 -3.29
N ILE A 14 -2.05 20.20 -4.47
CA ILE A 14 -1.25 18.99 -4.72
C ILE A 14 0.17 19.42 -5.10
N ARG A 15 1.18 18.75 -4.53
CA ARG A 15 2.58 19.04 -4.84
C ARG A 15 3.00 18.43 -6.18
N ILE A 16 3.65 19.26 -6.97
CA ILE A 16 4.25 18.89 -8.26
C ILE A 16 5.77 18.91 -8.07
N TYR A 17 6.36 17.76 -8.22
CA TYR A 17 7.80 17.53 -8.14
C TYR A 17 8.46 17.67 -9.51
N SER A 18 9.77 17.92 -9.53
CA SER A 18 10.55 17.99 -10.76
C SER A 18 10.95 16.58 -11.24
N PRO A 19 11.39 16.41 -12.51
CA PRO A 19 11.91 15.14 -13.00
C PRO A 19 13.08 14.58 -12.17
N GLU A 20 13.92 15.45 -11.60
CA GLU A 20 15.06 15.08 -10.78
C GLU A 20 14.62 14.45 -9.44
N ASP A 21 13.45 14.83 -8.93
CA ASP A 21 12.90 14.33 -7.68
C ASP A 21 12.47 12.84 -7.77
N PHE A 22 12.20 12.33 -8.99
CA PHE A 22 11.88 10.92 -9.22
C PHE A 22 12.99 9.99 -8.72
N ALA A 23 14.25 10.39 -8.84
CA ALA A 23 15.37 9.57 -8.38
C ALA A 23 15.33 9.31 -6.87
N GLY A 24 14.93 10.33 -6.08
CA GLY A 24 14.76 10.18 -4.63
C GLY A 24 13.62 9.22 -4.27
N MET A 25 12.50 9.32 -4.97
CA MET A 25 11.36 8.42 -4.80
C MET A 25 11.71 6.98 -5.20
N HIS A 26 12.46 6.79 -6.31
CA HIS A 26 12.95 5.45 -6.69
C HIS A 26 13.89 4.85 -5.64
N ALA A 27 14.77 5.64 -5.04
CA ALA A 27 15.67 5.16 -4.00
C ALA A 27 14.89 4.66 -2.77
N ALA A 28 13.94 5.46 -2.27
CA ALA A 28 13.13 5.09 -1.11
C ALA A 28 12.15 3.95 -1.43
N GLY A 29 11.45 4.03 -2.56
CA GLY A 29 10.48 3.01 -2.97
C GLY A 29 11.12 1.65 -3.23
N ARG A 30 12.30 1.63 -3.88
CA ARG A 30 13.06 0.39 -4.11
C ARG A 30 13.50 -0.28 -2.81
N LEU A 31 13.93 0.51 -1.81
CA LEU A 31 14.29 -0.04 -0.50
C LEU A 31 13.08 -0.65 0.20
N ALA A 32 11.92 0.03 0.23
CA ALA A 32 10.71 -0.50 0.81
C ALA A 32 10.29 -1.83 0.14
N ALA A 33 10.34 -1.89 -1.19
CA ALA A 33 10.05 -3.10 -1.95
C ALA A 33 11.06 -4.24 -1.71
N ASP A 34 12.36 -3.93 -1.57
CA ASP A 34 13.41 -4.91 -1.22
C ASP A 34 13.16 -5.53 0.16
N ILE A 35 12.76 -4.71 1.14
CA ILE A 35 12.41 -5.21 2.48
C ILE A 35 11.23 -6.18 2.40
N LEU A 36 10.19 -5.87 1.61
CA LEU A 36 9.09 -6.78 1.37
C LEU A 36 9.51 -8.07 0.65
N ASP A 37 10.52 -8.03 -0.22
CA ASP A 37 11.10 -9.23 -0.81
C ASP A 37 11.86 -10.07 0.21
N ARG A 38 12.66 -9.45 1.06
CA ARG A 38 13.50 -10.09 2.08
C ARG A 38 12.67 -10.71 3.22
N VAL A 39 11.55 -10.11 3.59
CA VAL A 39 10.67 -10.66 4.64
C VAL A 39 9.89 -11.89 4.16
N THR A 40 9.73 -12.09 2.85
CA THR A 40 8.94 -13.19 2.27
C THR A 40 9.26 -14.57 2.88
N PRO A 41 10.51 -15.03 2.99
CA PRO A 41 10.83 -16.36 3.52
C PRO A 41 10.58 -16.49 5.04
N LEU A 42 10.36 -15.38 5.75
CA LEU A 42 10.08 -15.38 7.17
C LEU A 42 8.57 -15.56 7.47
N VAL A 43 7.72 -15.38 6.46
CA VAL A 43 6.27 -15.51 6.62
C VAL A 43 5.87 -16.99 6.58
N VAL A 44 6.02 -17.65 7.71
CA VAL A 44 5.70 -19.09 7.87
C VAL A 44 4.74 -19.32 9.04
N PRO A 45 3.97 -20.41 9.05
CA PRO A 45 3.15 -20.75 10.22
C PRO A 45 3.99 -20.81 11.49
N GLY A 46 3.48 -20.22 12.56
CA GLY A 46 4.12 -20.19 13.89
C GLY A 46 4.97 -18.95 14.15
N VAL A 47 5.40 -18.18 13.15
CA VAL A 47 6.05 -16.87 13.37
C VAL A 47 5.03 -15.89 13.94
N SER A 48 5.43 -15.02 14.86
CA SER A 48 4.58 -13.92 15.32
C SER A 48 4.73 -12.69 14.44
N THR A 49 3.70 -11.84 14.42
CA THR A 49 3.79 -10.58 13.67
C THR A 49 4.83 -9.63 14.26
N LEU A 50 5.12 -9.73 15.57
CA LEU A 50 6.18 -8.95 16.20
C LEU A 50 7.58 -9.41 15.76
N GLU A 51 7.81 -10.72 15.56
CA GLU A 51 9.07 -11.25 15.01
C GLU A 51 9.29 -10.73 13.58
N LEU A 52 8.22 -10.68 12.75
CA LEU A 52 8.30 -10.09 11.40
C LEU A 52 8.60 -8.59 11.43
N ASP A 53 7.91 -7.83 12.29
CA ASP A 53 8.15 -6.39 12.47
C ASP A 53 9.57 -6.08 12.94
N THR A 54 10.09 -6.88 13.87
CA THR A 54 11.49 -6.75 14.33
C THR A 54 12.47 -6.96 13.20
N ALA A 55 12.27 -8.01 12.39
CA ALA A 55 13.13 -8.26 11.23
C ALA A 55 13.05 -7.13 10.20
N ILE A 56 11.86 -6.58 9.93
CA ILE A 56 11.67 -5.43 9.05
C ILE A 56 12.41 -4.21 9.59
N HIS A 57 12.28 -3.92 10.89
CA HIS A 57 12.96 -2.80 11.53
C HIS A 57 14.49 -2.93 11.43
N ASP A 58 15.01 -4.12 11.65
CA ASP A 58 16.46 -4.38 11.52
C ASP A 58 16.93 -4.19 10.06
N MET A 59 16.16 -4.67 9.06
CA MET A 59 16.47 -4.45 7.64
C MET A 59 16.51 -2.97 7.27
N ILE A 60 15.56 -2.17 7.80
CA ILE A 60 15.53 -0.71 7.58
C ILE A 60 16.79 -0.06 8.16
N ARG A 61 17.17 -0.42 9.38
CA ARG A 61 18.38 0.11 10.07
C ARG A 61 19.67 -0.30 9.38
N GLU A 62 19.80 -1.55 8.96
CA GLU A 62 20.93 -2.06 8.19
C GLU A 62 21.16 -1.29 6.90
N ALA A 63 20.09 -0.86 6.24
CA ALA A 63 20.13 -0.02 5.04
C ALA A 63 20.48 1.45 5.33
N GLY A 64 20.65 1.84 6.59
CA GLY A 64 20.86 3.24 6.98
C GLY A 64 19.65 4.15 6.80
N ALA A 65 18.46 3.57 6.62
CA ALA A 65 17.20 4.29 6.46
C ALA A 65 16.48 4.49 7.81
N ILE A 66 15.40 5.26 7.78
CA ILE A 66 14.54 5.51 8.95
C ILE A 66 13.19 4.87 8.68
N SER A 67 12.62 4.17 9.68
CA SER A 67 11.22 3.76 9.63
C SER A 67 10.31 4.99 9.77
N ALA A 68 9.42 5.20 8.80
CA ALA A 68 8.52 6.35 8.82
C ALA A 68 7.37 6.18 9.83
N THR A 69 7.04 4.95 10.17
CA THR A 69 5.92 4.62 11.05
C THR A 69 6.26 4.73 12.54
N VAL A 70 7.50 4.43 12.94
CA VAL A 70 7.93 4.51 14.35
C VAL A 70 7.84 5.96 14.85
N GLY A 71 6.99 6.18 15.83
CA GLY A 71 6.70 7.50 16.42
C GLY A 71 5.64 8.32 15.66
N TYR A 72 5.22 7.91 14.47
CA TYR A 72 4.19 8.61 13.72
C TYR A 72 2.84 8.53 14.45
N LYS A 73 2.33 9.70 14.87
CA LYS A 73 1.10 9.80 15.69
C LYS A 73 1.05 8.82 16.87
N GLY A 74 2.20 8.49 17.43
CA GLY A 74 2.31 7.57 18.58
C GLY A 74 2.44 6.08 18.24
N TYR A 75 2.45 5.69 16.95
CA TYR A 75 2.67 4.31 16.52
C TYR A 75 4.08 3.83 16.88
N GLN A 76 4.23 2.57 17.36
CA GLN A 76 5.46 2.10 17.96
C GLN A 76 6.21 1.04 17.12
N HIS A 77 5.69 0.66 15.97
CA HIS A 77 6.20 -0.43 15.13
C HIS A 77 6.72 0.07 13.79
N ALA A 78 7.57 -0.73 13.15
CA ALA A 78 8.21 -0.39 11.88
C ALA A 78 7.35 -0.76 10.66
N SER A 79 6.28 -1.52 10.89
CA SER A 79 5.35 -1.97 9.86
C SER A 79 3.93 -2.07 10.40
N CYS A 80 2.93 -2.10 9.50
CA CYS A 80 1.61 -2.59 9.85
C CYS A 80 1.45 -4.02 9.31
N ILE A 81 0.89 -4.93 10.13
CA ILE A 81 0.68 -6.34 9.73
C ILE A 81 -0.77 -6.72 9.96
N SER A 82 -1.53 -6.83 8.88
CA SER A 82 -2.97 -6.97 8.87
C SER A 82 -3.39 -8.39 8.44
N ILE A 83 -3.89 -9.20 9.40
CA ILE A 83 -4.18 -10.63 9.18
C ILE A 83 -5.68 -10.85 8.89
N ASN A 84 -6.00 -11.60 7.85
CA ASN A 84 -7.34 -12.11 7.48
C ASN A 84 -8.39 -11.01 7.33
N HIS A 85 -9.18 -10.73 8.38
CA HIS A 85 -10.25 -9.73 8.40
C HIS A 85 -9.79 -8.35 8.87
N VAL A 86 -8.51 -8.19 9.21
CA VAL A 86 -7.90 -6.89 9.44
C VAL A 86 -7.68 -6.25 8.08
N VAL A 87 -8.23 -5.05 7.89
CA VAL A 87 -8.22 -4.29 6.63
C VAL A 87 -6.87 -3.61 6.44
N CYS A 88 -6.46 -2.83 7.44
CA CYS A 88 -5.19 -2.09 7.46
C CYS A 88 -4.80 -1.73 8.89
N HIS A 89 -3.60 -1.18 9.07
CA HIS A 89 -3.06 -0.68 10.33
C HIS A 89 -3.02 -1.71 11.46
N GLY A 90 -2.94 -3.01 11.13
CA GLY A 90 -2.80 -4.07 12.12
C GLY A 90 -1.51 -3.91 12.92
N ILE A 91 -1.62 -3.83 14.26
CA ILE A 91 -0.47 -3.66 15.14
C ILE A 91 0.27 -4.99 15.31
N PRO A 92 1.58 -5.06 15.02
CA PRO A 92 2.41 -6.22 15.31
C PRO A 92 2.35 -6.63 16.78
N SER A 93 2.27 -7.95 17.03
CA SER A 93 2.09 -8.50 18.38
C SER A 93 2.65 -9.92 18.47
N GLN A 94 2.55 -10.54 19.66
CA GLN A 94 2.90 -11.96 19.86
C GLN A 94 1.93 -12.94 19.17
N LYS A 95 0.93 -12.44 18.43
CA LYS A 95 0.01 -13.30 17.69
C LYS A 95 0.76 -14.07 16.61
N ARG A 96 0.71 -15.41 16.70
CA ARG A 96 1.37 -16.31 15.77
C ARG A 96 0.50 -16.62 14.58
N LEU A 97 1.12 -16.62 13.39
CA LEU A 97 0.46 -17.01 12.15
C LEU A 97 0.08 -18.49 12.18
N LYS A 98 -1.10 -18.79 11.66
CA LYS A 98 -1.60 -20.17 11.47
C LYS A 98 -1.49 -20.56 10.01
N PRO A 99 -1.41 -21.88 9.70
CA PRO A 99 -1.48 -22.33 8.32
C PRO A 99 -2.74 -21.80 7.62
N GLY A 100 -2.56 -21.18 6.47
CA GLY A 100 -3.64 -20.60 5.67
C GLY A 100 -4.01 -19.17 6.03
N ASP A 101 -3.40 -18.54 7.04
CA ASP A 101 -3.57 -17.10 7.27
C ASP A 101 -3.03 -16.30 6.10
N ILE A 102 -3.82 -15.34 5.64
CA ILE A 102 -3.38 -14.31 4.70
C ILE A 102 -3.07 -13.03 5.48
N LEU A 103 -2.06 -12.29 5.07
CA LEU A 103 -1.72 -11.05 5.74
C LEU A 103 -1.17 -10.02 4.74
N ASN A 104 -1.51 -8.76 4.99
CA ASN A 104 -0.81 -7.64 4.38
C ASN A 104 0.35 -7.23 5.30
N ILE A 105 1.50 -6.96 4.72
CA ILE A 105 2.63 -6.29 5.37
C ILE A 105 2.86 -4.98 4.64
N ASP A 106 2.83 -3.89 5.40
CA ASP A 106 2.92 -2.53 4.93
C ASP A 106 4.15 -1.86 5.55
N VAL A 107 5.02 -1.32 4.71
CA VAL A 107 6.33 -0.77 5.10
C VAL A 107 6.54 0.59 4.45
N THR A 108 6.80 1.59 5.30
CA THR A 108 7.22 2.92 4.86
C THR A 108 8.61 3.25 5.39
N VAL A 109 9.51 3.59 4.49
CA VAL A 109 10.89 4.00 4.82
C VAL A 109 11.16 5.44 4.42
N ILE A 110 12.13 6.07 5.10
CA ILE A 110 12.66 7.38 4.73
C ILE A 110 14.12 7.21 4.31
N VAL A 111 14.42 7.58 3.06
CA VAL A 111 15.77 7.61 2.50
C VAL A 111 16.05 9.03 2.04
N ASP A 112 17.08 9.68 2.59
CA ASP A 112 17.45 11.07 2.27
C ASP A 112 16.25 12.06 2.31
N GLY A 113 15.29 11.78 3.22
CA GLY A 113 14.07 12.56 3.41
C GLY A 113 12.95 12.26 2.40
N TRP A 114 13.10 11.27 1.53
CA TRP A 114 12.03 10.76 0.65
C TRP A 114 11.33 9.56 1.29
N TYR A 115 10.01 9.53 1.18
CA TYR A 115 9.18 8.46 1.72
C TYR A 115 8.90 7.41 0.65
N GLY A 116 9.32 6.17 0.89
CA GLY A 116 8.97 5.02 0.06
C GLY A 116 7.95 4.17 0.79
N ASP A 117 6.75 4.08 0.25
CA ASP A 117 5.57 3.48 0.88
C ASP A 117 4.98 2.39 -0.01
N THR A 118 4.83 1.18 0.54
CA THR A 118 4.29 0.05 -0.23
C THR A 118 3.85 -1.09 0.68
N SER A 119 2.83 -1.82 0.25
CA SER A 119 2.37 -3.01 0.94
C SER A 119 2.10 -4.17 0.00
N ARG A 120 2.17 -5.39 0.55
CA ARG A 120 1.98 -6.63 -0.20
C ARG A 120 1.26 -7.68 0.64
N MET A 121 0.48 -8.53 -0.05
CA MET A 121 -0.11 -9.71 0.57
C MET A 121 0.88 -10.87 0.65
N TYR A 122 0.77 -11.63 1.71
CA TYR A 122 1.51 -12.86 1.98
C TYR A 122 0.56 -13.95 2.47
N VAL A 123 1.03 -15.19 2.46
CA VAL A 123 0.29 -16.34 2.97
C VAL A 123 1.20 -17.20 3.86
N ALA A 124 0.76 -17.53 5.05
CA ALA A 124 1.45 -18.47 5.93
C ALA A 124 1.04 -19.91 5.55
N GLY A 125 1.87 -20.57 4.76
CA GLY A 125 1.54 -21.89 4.19
C GLY A 125 0.61 -21.80 2.97
N ALA A 126 -0.30 -22.77 2.79
CA ALA A 126 -1.19 -22.84 1.64
C ALA A 126 -2.51 -22.07 1.90
N PRO A 127 -2.93 -21.15 1.01
CA PRO A 127 -4.18 -20.42 1.17
C PRO A 127 -5.40 -21.29 0.84
N ALA A 128 -6.54 -20.95 1.46
CA ALA A 128 -7.82 -21.45 0.97
C ALA A 128 -8.16 -20.77 -0.38
N ARG A 129 -8.82 -21.48 -1.31
CA ARG A 129 -9.18 -20.97 -2.66
C ARG A 129 -9.86 -19.58 -2.65
N LYS A 130 -10.72 -19.32 -1.65
CA LYS A 130 -11.39 -18.00 -1.53
C LYS A 130 -10.42 -16.87 -1.15
N ALA A 131 -9.39 -17.20 -0.37
CA ALA A 131 -8.35 -16.25 0.03
C ALA A 131 -7.41 -15.98 -1.15
N GLU A 132 -6.97 -17.01 -1.85
CA GLU A 132 -6.19 -16.90 -3.09
C GLU A 132 -6.89 -16.01 -4.11
N ARG A 133 -8.17 -16.31 -4.41
CA ARG A 133 -8.98 -15.50 -5.32
C ARG A 133 -9.10 -14.03 -4.88
N LEU A 134 -9.24 -13.76 -3.58
CA LEU A 134 -9.31 -12.38 -3.07
C LEU A 134 -7.98 -11.65 -3.30
N ILE A 135 -6.86 -12.31 -3.04
CA ILE A 135 -5.53 -11.74 -3.24
C ILE A 135 -5.32 -11.41 -4.72
N ASP A 136 -5.64 -12.35 -5.64
CA ASP A 136 -5.54 -12.13 -7.09
C ASP A 136 -6.37 -10.92 -7.52
N ILE A 137 -7.64 -10.86 -7.11
CA ILE A 137 -8.54 -9.75 -7.44
C ILE A 137 -7.99 -8.41 -6.90
N THR A 138 -7.44 -8.40 -5.67
CA THR A 138 -6.92 -7.18 -5.07
C THR A 138 -5.67 -6.68 -5.79
N HIS A 139 -4.79 -7.59 -6.19
CA HIS A 139 -3.63 -7.27 -7.02
C HIS A 139 -4.07 -6.68 -8.35
N ASP A 140 -5.02 -7.30 -9.04
CA ASP A 140 -5.55 -6.80 -10.30
C ASP A 140 -6.23 -5.42 -10.11
N CYS A 141 -6.96 -5.21 -9.00
CA CYS A 141 -7.54 -3.91 -8.65
C CYS A 141 -6.48 -2.81 -8.59
N LEU A 142 -5.33 -3.06 -7.95
CA LEU A 142 -4.23 -2.11 -7.89
C LEU A 142 -3.78 -1.72 -9.31
N PHE A 143 -3.51 -2.71 -10.17
CA PHE A 143 -3.04 -2.44 -11.54
C PHE A 143 -4.11 -1.81 -12.42
N LYS A 144 -5.41 -2.11 -12.22
CA LYS A 144 -6.51 -1.39 -12.89
C LYS A 144 -6.52 0.10 -12.52
N GLY A 145 -6.19 0.44 -11.29
CA GLY A 145 -5.99 1.82 -10.86
C GLY A 145 -4.76 2.46 -11.51
N ILE A 146 -3.62 1.78 -11.49
CA ILE A 146 -2.35 2.26 -12.06
C ILE A 146 -2.47 2.50 -13.57
N GLU A 147 -3.19 1.65 -14.31
CA GLU A 147 -3.46 1.82 -15.76
C GLU A 147 -4.14 3.17 -16.08
N GLN A 148 -4.80 3.80 -15.11
CA GLN A 148 -5.43 5.11 -15.29
C GLN A 148 -4.48 6.28 -15.03
N VAL A 149 -3.28 6.04 -14.48
CA VAL A 149 -2.34 7.10 -14.11
C VAL A 149 -1.63 7.62 -15.34
N ARG A 150 -2.15 8.72 -15.88
CA ARG A 150 -1.56 9.46 -17.00
C ARG A 150 -2.07 10.91 -17.00
N PRO A 151 -1.32 11.85 -17.58
CA PRO A 151 -1.76 13.24 -17.68
C PRO A 151 -3.12 13.36 -18.35
N GLY A 152 -3.98 14.21 -17.78
CA GLY A 152 -5.32 14.49 -18.30
C GLY A 152 -6.44 13.59 -17.76
N ASN A 153 -6.13 12.40 -17.26
CA ASN A 153 -7.07 11.63 -16.44
C ASN A 153 -7.25 12.30 -15.08
N THR A 154 -8.21 11.81 -14.29
CA THR A 154 -8.53 12.33 -12.95
C THR A 154 -8.31 11.27 -11.88
N PHE A 155 -8.21 11.68 -10.61
CA PHE A 155 -8.19 10.73 -9.49
C PHE A 155 -9.46 9.87 -9.43
N GLY A 156 -10.61 10.40 -9.89
CA GLY A 156 -11.84 9.63 -10.00
C GLY A 156 -11.78 8.49 -11.01
N ASP A 157 -10.95 8.59 -12.04
CA ASP A 157 -10.75 7.52 -13.01
C ASP A 157 -10.06 6.32 -12.37
N ILE A 158 -9.07 6.56 -11.49
CA ILE A 158 -8.39 5.53 -10.70
C ILE A 158 -9.42 4.78 -9.84
N GLY A 159 -10.19 5.52 -9.03
CA GLY A 159 -11.19 4.93 -8.14
C GLY A 159 -12.30 4.19 -8.90
N ALA A 160 -12.78 4.75 -10.01
CA ALA A 160 -13.83 4.12 -10.83
C ALA A 160 -13.35 2.80 -11.47
N ALA A 161 -12.09 2.74 -11.94
CA ALA A 161 -11.52 1.52 -12.51
C ALA A 161 -11.41 0.41 -11.46
N ILE A 162 -10.87 0.73 -10.28
CA ILE A 162 -10.75 -0.20 -9.14
C ILE A 162 -12.13 -0.72 -8.71
N GLN A 163 -13.06 0.19 -8.45
CA GLN A 163 -14.40 -0.16 -7.98
C GLN A 163 -15.12 -1.06 -8.98
N ARG A 164 -15.12 -0.68 -10.27
CA ARG A 164 -15.76 -1.47 -11.32
C ARG A 164 -15.20 -2.89 -11.39
N PHE A 165 -13.90 -3.05 -11.28
CA PHE A 165 -13.26 -4.35 -11.34
C PHE A 165 -13.61 -5.20 -10.10
N ALA A 166 -13.47 -4.65 -8.89
CA ALA A 166 -13.81 -5.34 -7.64
C ALA A 166 -15.27 -5.81 -7.60
N GLU A 167 -16.23 -4.91 -7.94
CA GLU A 167 -17.67 -5.22 -7.93
C GLU A 167 -18.05 -6.26 -8.99
N ALA A 168 -17.41 -6.24 -10.17
CA ALA A 168 -17.60 -7.29 -11.19
C ALA A 168 -17.18 -8.67 -10.70
N HIS A 169 -16.25 -8.74 -9.74
CA HIS A 169 -15.80 -9.97 -9.09
C HIS A 169 -16.54 -10.28 -7.78
N ARG A 170 -17.63 -9.54 -7.47
CA ARG A 170 -18.45 -9.70 -6.25
C ARG A 170 -17.64 -9.44 -4.96
N CYS A 171 -16.67 -8.53 -5.03
CA CYS A 171 -15.94 -7.99 -3.90
C CYS A 171 -16.38 -6.55 -3.65
N SER A 172 -16.11 -6.02 -2.47
CA SER A 172 -16.37 -4.62 -2.15
C SER A 172 -15.09 -3.85 -1.90
N VAL A 173 -15.11 -2.56 -2.21
CA VAL A 173 -14.01 -1.62 -1.95
C VAL A 173 -14.27 -0.93 -0.62
N VAL A 174 -13.29 -0.93 0.27
CA VAL A 174 -13.32 -0.17 1.53
C VAL A 174 -13.37 1.33 1.22
N ARG A 175 -14.16 2.08 1.99
CA ARG A 175 -14.41 3.52 1.76
C ARG A 175 -13.88 4.42 2.86
N ASP A 176 -13.51 3.85 4.00
CA ASP A 176 -13.08 4.59 5.20
C ASP A 176 -11.59 4.98 5.13
N PHE A 177 -10.84 4.37 4.20
CA PHE A 177 -9.40 4.61 3.97
C PHE A 177 -9.13 4.88 2.50
N CYS A 178 -8.02 5.54 2.21
CA CYS A 178 -7.64 5.93 0.85
C CYS A 178 -6.12 6.06 0.72
N GLY A 179 -5.63 6.07 -0.50
CA GLY A 179 -4.27 6.47 -0.81
C GLY A 179 -4.06 7.98 -0.62
N HIS A 180 -2.84 8.41 -0.68
CA HIS A 180 -2.44 9.78 -0.35
C HIS A 180 -1.26 10.26 -1.18
N GLY A 181 -1.13 11.57 -1.29
CA GLY A 181 0.10 12.18 -1.80
C GLY A 181 1.27 11.88 -0.87
N LEU A 182 2.46 11.69 -1.44
CA LEU A 182 3.68 11.51 -0.67
C LEU A 182 4.86 12.20 -1.38
N GLY A 183 6.08 11.97 -0.87
CA GLY A 183 7.32 12.55 -1.40
C GLY A 183 8.26 12.90 -0.27
N ARG A 184 8.32 14.17 0.10
CA ARG A 184 9.04 14.67 1.30
C ARG A 184 8.15 14.75 2.55
N VAL A 185 6.90 14.33 2.43
CA VAL A 185 5.93 14.25 3.53
C VAL A 185 5.23 12.91 3.44
N PHE A 186 4.99 12.26 4.57
CA PHE A 186 4.40 10.93 4.62
C PHE A 186 2.97 10.93 4.02
N HIS A 187 2.11 11.78 4.55
CA HIS A 187 0.73 11.91 4.09
C HIS A 187 0.46 13.35 3.68
N ALA A 188 0.18 13.56 2.41
CA ALA A 188 -0.12 14.86 1.83
C ALA A 188 -1.35 14.77 0.92
N ALA A 189 -1.81 15.92 0.41
CA ALA A 189 -2.79 15.93 -0.66
C ALA A 189 -2.19 15.30 -1.95
N PRO A 190 -3.03 14.62 -2.74
CA PRO A 190 -4.47 14.43 -2.60
C PRO A 190 -4.85 13.19 -1.78
N ASN A 191 -6.13 13.06 -1.42
CA ASN A 191 -6.70 11.75 -1.08
C ASN A 191 -7.00 10.99 -2.36
N VAL A 192 -6.49 9.75 -2.46
CA VAL A 192 -6.67 8.86 -3.62
C VAL A 192 -7.72 7.81 -3.29
N LEU A 193 -8.97 8.08 -3.62
CA LEU A 193 -10.07 7.15 -3.36
C LEU A 193 -10.00 5.96 -4.31
N HIS A 194 -10.27 4.77 -3.80
CA HIS A 194 -10.31 3.53 -4.59
C HIS A 194 -11.72 3.22 -5.12
N TYR A 195 -12.60 4.21 -5.09
CA TYR A 195 -13.95 4.21 -5.65
C TYR A 195 -14.27 5.61 -6.18
N GLY A 196 -15.25 5.72 -7.07
CA GLY A 196 -15.59 7.05 -7.59
C GLY A 196 -16.31 7.03 -8.93
N ARG A 197 -16.19 8.14 -9.64
CA ARG A 197 -16.79 8.34 -10.96
C ARG A 197 -15.73 8.77 -11.96
N TRP A 198 -15.83 8.26 -13.16
CA TRP A 198 -14.99 8.69 -14.29
C TRP A 198 -15.02 10.21 -14.48
N GLY A 199 -13.88 10.81 -14.69
CA GLY A 199 -13.71 12.24 -14.93
C GLY A 199 -13.95 13.12 -13.71
N SER A 200 -14.01 12.58 -12.49
CA SER A 200 -14.21 13.37 -11.26
C SER A 200 -12.91 13.59 -10.47
N GLY A 201 -12.89 14.68 -9.70
CA GLY A 201 -11.74 15.07 -8.88
C GLY A 201 -10.65 15.83 -9.65
N PRO A 202 -9.52 16.10 -8.99
CA PRO A 202 -8.38 16.79 -9.62
C PRO A 202 -7.85 16.02 -10.84
N VAL A 203 -7.33 16.77 -11.80
CA VAL A 203 -6.67 16.21 -12.98
C VAL A 203 -5.24 15.79 -12.62
N LEU A 204 -4.82 14.65 -13.14
CA LEU A 204 -3.45 14.16 -12.98
C LEU A 204 -2.49 15.01 -13.82
N GLU A 205 -1.47 15.55 -13.15
CA GLU A 205 -0.42 16.37 -13.78
C GLU A 205 0.94 15.69 -13.60
N PRO A 206 1.86 15.79 -14.58
CA PRO A 206 3.24 15.32 -14.43
C PRO A 206 3.90 15.88 -13.16
N GLY A 207 4.63 15.03 -12.44
CA GLY A 207 5.28 15.38 -11.17
C GLY A 207 4.42 15.16 -9.93
N MET A 208 3.17 14.71 -10.03
CA MET A 208 2.40 14.27 -8.87
C MET A 208 2.90 12.91 -8.39
N PHE A 209 3.14 12.78 -7.07
CA PHE A 209 3.49 11.52 -6.40
C PHE A 209 2.41 11.15 -5.40
N PHE A 210 1.95 9.90 -5.43
CA PHE A 210 0.89 9.41 -4.55
C PHE A 210 0.88 7.88 -4.45
N THR A 211 0.16 7.35 -3.44
CA THR A 211 -0.08 5.92 -3.30
C THR A 211 -1.39 5.50 -3.97
N ILE A 212 -1.43 4.27 -4.47
CA ILE A 212 -2.65 3.54 -4.82
C ILE A 212 -2.62 2.25 -4.02
N GLU A 213 -3.61 2.07 -3.15
CA GLU A 213 -3.58 1.05 -2.08
C GLU A 213 -4.97 0.43 -1.84
N PRO A 214 -5.62 -0.14 -2.85
CA PRO A 214 -6.98 -0.63 -2.71
C PRO A 214 -7.10 -1.73 -1.65
N MET A 215 -8.00 -1.52 -0.70
CA MET A 215 -8.44 -2.50 0.29
C MET A 215 -9.73 -3.14 -0.19
N ILE A 216 -9.69 -4.44 -0.45
CA ILE A 216 -10.79 -5.20 -1.05
C ILE A 216 -11.28 -6.27 -0.08
N ASN A 217 -12.60 -6.31 0.14
CA ASN A 217 -13.26 -7.26 1.04
C ASN A 217 -14.05 -8.31 0.25
N LEU A 218 -14.05 -9.56 0.72
CA LEU A 218 -14.97 -10.60 0.22
C LEU A 218 -16.44 -10.34 0.62
N GLY A 219 -16.66 -9.57 1.67
CA GLY A 219 -17.97 -9.22 2.19
C GLY A 219 -18.34 -7.77 1.92
N ARG A 220 -18.86 -7.11 2.96
CA ARG A 220 -19.32 -5.73 2.90
C ARG A 220 -18.18 -4.71 3.03
N PRO A 221 -18.34 -3.48 2.53
CA PRO A 221 -17.30 -2.47 2.57
C PRO A 221 -17.06 -1.84 3.95
N GLU A 222 -18.00 -1.95 4.89
CA GLU A 222 -17.96 -1.25 6.15
C GLU A 222 -16.86 -1.80 7.07
N THR A 223 -16.13 -0.89 7.69
CA THR A 223 -15.05 -1.19 8.64
C THR A 223 -15.39 -0.75 10.06
N LYS A 224 -14.57 -1.19 11.00
CA LYS A 224 -14.57 -0.76 12.38
C LYS A 224 -13.13 -0.63 12.84
N VAL A 225 -12.77 0.50 13.43
CA VAL A 225 -11.50 0.65 14.16
C VAL A 225 -11.66 0.06 15.55
N LEU A 226 -10.68 -0.70 16.01
CA LEU A 226 -10.66 -1.31 17.33
C LEU A 226 -10.28 -0.29 18.42
N ASP A 227 -10.35 -0.72 19.68
CA ASP A 227 -10.11 0.13 20.85
C ASP A 227 -8.60 0.50 21.03
N ASP A 228 -7.74 0.02 20.12
CA ASP A 228 -6.32 0.40 20.02
C ASP A 228 -6.11 1.66 19.16
N ASP A 229 -7.17 2.26 18.65
CA ASP A 229 -7.22 3.46 17.80
C ASP A 229 -6.51 3.32 16.43
N TRP A 230 -6.03 2.11 16.07
CA TRP A 230 -5.30 1.82 14.84
C TRP A 230 -5.92 0.72 14.00
N THR A 231 -6.09 -0.47 14.58
CA THR A 231 -6.47 -1.67 13.84
C THR A 231 -7.86 -1.54 13.25
N ALA A 232 -7.95 -1.46 11.92
CA ALA A 232 -9.22 -1.48 11.19
C ALA A 232 -9.59 -2.90 10.78
N VAL A 233 -10.83 -3.32 11.06
CA VAL A 233 -11.34 -4.65 10.71
C VAL A 233 -12.64 -4.57 9.92
N THR A 234 -12.93 -5.58 9.09
CA THR A 234 -14.24 -5.70 8.44
C THR A 234 -15.33 -5.94 9.48
N LYS A 235 -16.47 -5.21 9.40
CA LYS A 235 -17.57 -5.38 10.37
C LYS A 235 -18.20 -6.77 10.33
N ASP A 236 -18.24 -7.39 9.16
CA ASP A 236 -18.82 -8.71 8.94
C ASP A 236 -17.81 -9.86 9.13
N LYS A 237 -16.56 -9.55 9.50
CA LYS A 237 -15.44 -10.50 9.67
C LYS A 237 -15.08 -11.26 8.39
N SER A 238 -15.47 -10.74 7.23
CA SER A 238 -15.01 -11.26 5.94
C SER A 238 -13.51 -11.00 5.75
N LEU A 239 -12.84 -11.81 4.91
CA LEU A 239 -11.45 -11.58 4.54
C LEU A 239 -11.31 -10.26 3.81
N SER A 240 -10.21 -9.56 4.09
CA SER A 240 -9.75 -8.36 3.40
C SER A 240 -8.35 -8.59 2.85
N ALA A 241 -8.02 -7.95 1.74
CA ALA A 241 -6.68 -7.92 1.17
C ALA A 241 -6.35 -6.51 0.68
N GLN A 242 -5.07 -6.17 0.69
CA GLN A 242 -4.55 -4.88 0.24
C GLN A 242 -3.23 -5.09 -0.50
N PHE A 243 -3.04 -4.37 -1.58
CA PHE A 243 -1.73 -4.14 -2.21
C PHE A 243 -1.55 -2.65 -2.39
N GLU A 244 -0.31 -2.22 -2.38
CA GLU A 244 0.00 -0.82 -2.55
C GLU A 244 1.25 -0.60 -3.38
N HIS A 245 1.18 0.44 -4.21
CA HIS A 245 2.35 1.03 -4.85
C HIS A 245 2.35 2.55 -4.72
N SER A 246 3.54 3.11 -4.50
CA SER A 246 3.81 4.52 -4.72
C SER A 246 4.13 4.76 -6.20
N VAL A 247 3.48 5.75 -6.79
CA VAL A 247 3.59 6.08 -8.21
C VAL A 247 3.87 7.56 -8.44
N GLY A 248 4.53 7.86 -9.56
CA GLY A 248 4.74 9.23 -10.03
C GLY A 248 4.17 9.42 -11.43
N VAL A 249 3.40 10.49 -11.66
CA VAL A 249 2.89 10.84 -12.98
C VAL A 249 4.02 11.39 -13.85
N THR A 250 4.25 10.78 -15.01
CA THR A 250 5.21 11.24 -16.02
C THR A 250 4.51 12.06 -17.10
N GLU A 251 5.25 12.56 -18.09
CA GLU A 251 4.69 13.28 -19.25
C GLU A 251 3.73 12.43 -20.10
N THR A 252 3.86 11.10 -20.06
CA THR A 252 3.10 10.20 -20.94
C THR A 252 2.34 9.08 -20.22
N GLY A 253 2.55 8.91 -18.90
CA GLY A 253 1.97 7.82 -18.11
C GLY A 253 2.36 7.92 -16.66
N CYS A 254 2.91 6.83 -16.08
CA CYS A 254 3.43 6.83 -14.71
C CYS A 254 4.67 5.94 -14.59
N GLU A 255 5.43 6.20 -13.52
CA GLU A 255 6.44 5.31 -12.99
C GLU A 255 5.99 4.75 -11.65
N ILE A 256 6.26 3.46 -11.41
CA ILE A 256 6.03 2.81 -10.13
C ILE A 256 7.35 2.81 -9.37
N PHE A 257 7.41 3.48 -8.23
CA PHE A 257 8.63 3.61 -7.44
C PHE A 257 8.96 2.36 -6.62
N THR A 258 7.95 1.55 -6.34
CA THR A 258 8.01 0.43 -5.38
C THR A 258 7.94 -0.94 -6.04
N LEU A 259 8.40 -1.06 -7.30
CA LEU A 259 8.52 -2.36 -7.96
C LEU A 259 9.55 -3.24 -7.23
N SER A 260 9.22 -4.52 -7.09
CA SER A 260 10.10 -5.51 -6.49
C SER A 260 11.41 -5.65 -7.27
N PRO A 261 12.57 -5.41 -6.67
CA PRO A 261 13.86 -5.64 -7.32
C PRO A 261 14.14 -7.12 -7.60
N ALA A 262 13.48 -8.05 -6.90
CA ALA A 262 13.58 -9.49 -7.13
C ALA A 262 12.51 -10.03 -8.11
N GLY A 263 11.71 -9.14 -8.74
CA GLY A 263 10.66 -9.54 -9.67
C GLY A 263 9.44 -10.22 -9.03
N LYS A 264 9.24 -10.04 -7.73
CA LYS A 264 8.12 -10.62 -6.98
C LYS A 264 6.91 -9.69 -7.03
N PHE A 265 6.21 -9.68 -8.16
CA PHE A 265 5.07 -8.77 -8.38
C PHE A 265 3.74 -9.31 -7.90
N HIS A 266 3.66 -10.61 -7.63
CA HIS A 266 2.46 -11.29 -7.15
C HIS A 266 2.84 -12.20 -5.98
N PRO A 267 1.96 -12.44 -5.00
CA PRO A 267 2.25 -13.39 -3.94
C PRO A 267 2.57 -14.74 -4.54
N THR A 268 3.79 -15.17 -4.35
CA THR A 268 4.23 -16.50 -4.73
C THR A 268 3.83 -17.48 -3.64
N TRP A 269 2.68 -18.08 -3.74
CA TRP A 269 2.55 -19.47 -3.35
C TRP A 269 3.03 -20.27 -4.54
N ASP A 270 3.89 -21.23 -4.29
CA ASP A 270 4.26 -22.19 -5.31
C ASP A 270 2.97 -22.84 -5.85
N ARG A 271 2.53 -22.35 -7.00
CA ARG A 271 1.53 -23.06 -7.79
C ARG A 271 2.26 -24.25 -8.41
N GLU A 272 2.66 -25.22 -7.56
CA GLU A 272 3.01 -26.52 -8.10
C GLU A 272 1.78 -27.08 -8.79
N ALA A 273 1.99 -27.32 -10.08
CA ALA A 273 1.06 -27.75 -11.10
C ALA A 273 0.29 -29.03 -10.77
#